data_e7b6d91c23a6749f92ed6a5e01098353
#
_entry.id   e7b6d91c23a6749f92ed6a5e01098353
#
_cell.length_a   1.000
_cell.length_b   1.000
_cell.length_c   1.000
_cell.angle_alpha   90.00
_cell.angle_beta   90.00
_cell.angle_gamma   90.00
#
_symmetry.space_group_name_H-M   'P 1'
#
loop_
_entity.id
_entity.type
_entity.pdbx_description
1 polymer ?
#
loop_
_entity_poly.entity_id
_entity_poly.type
_entity_poly.pdbx_seq_one_letter_code
_entity_poly.pdbx_strand_id
1 'polypeptide(L)'
;MPSAALLLLILEVLTQSLPDGVVGKAYRARLEAKGGTRPYTWKLAEGQLPPGLSLNPSTGEINGTPRSRFSQSFRFAVTDSASPPETTYWPLTLTVEQPITLITRALPQAMTGNRYQAQVQARGGRWPLRWEIVGGTLPPGLRLDPNSGLLSGSPTEGGEFNFAIRIIDSSNPPQRETFDFVARFISPLAVRWKNLPHVERGGIFGSLEAANGTAEDFDLTVIVVAVNEYGKAFALGHHKFLLGRGTASRELLFGFSLPRGAYTVHADAAAEAPPRTIYRARLQQPALHVEDSR
;
A
#
# COMPACT_ATOMS: atom_id res chain seq x y z
N MET A 1 -68.42 23.60 -18.93
CA MET A 1 -67.65 22.69 -17.97
C MET A 1 -66.51 22.11 -18.73
N PRO A 2 -65.23 22.53 -18.50
CA PRO A 2 -64.14 21.89 -19.14
C PRO A 2 -63.91 20.54 -18.45
N SER A 3 -63.97 19.48 -19.27
CA SER A 3 -63.54 18.10 -18.86
C SER A 3 -62.17 18.15 -18.39
N ALA A 4 -61.95 17.93 -17.09
CA ALA A 4 -60.62 17.64 -16.55
C ALA A 4 -60.14 16.31 -17.16
N ALA A 5 -59.28 16.40 -18.15
CA ALA A 5 -58.55 15.21 -18.63
C ALA A 5 -57.72 14.67 -17.44
N LEU A 6 -58.22 13.59 -16.87
CA LEU A 6 -57.49 12.81 -15.88
C LEU A 6 -56.28 12.25 -16.61
N LEU A 7 -55.12 12.91 -16.44
CA LEU A 7 -53.86 12.39 -16.90
C LEU A 7 -53.60 11.12 -16.08
N LEU A 8 -53.96 9.95 -16.62
CA LEU A 8 -53.62 8.68 -16.02
C LEU A 8 -52.10 8.61 -16.02
N LEU A 9 -51.48 8.87 -14.88
CA LEU A 9 -50.05 8.68 -14.67
C LEU A 9 -49.80 7.17 -14.72
N ILE A 10 -49.24 6.70 -15.84
CA ILE A 10 -48.88 5.31 -16.05
C ILE A 10 -47.94 4.87 -14.89
N LEU A 11 -48.21 3.69 -14.33
CA LEU A 11 -47.36 3.08 -13.28
C LEU A 11 -46.00 2.71 -13.87
N GLU A 12 -44.98 3.39 -13.45
CA GLU A 12 -43.60 3.26 -13.97
C GLU A 12 -42.62 2.96 -12.84
N VAL A 13 -41.70 2.01 -13.08
CA VAL A 13 -40.62 1.68 -12.15
C VAL A 13 -39.45 2.62 -12.37
N LEU A 14 -38.93 3.18 -11.28
CA LEU A 14 -37.78 4.10 -11.27
C LEU A 14 -36.45 3.38 -11.03
N THR A 15 -36.49 2.27 -10.31
CA THR A 15 -35.26 1.51 -9.99
C THR A 15 -34.70 0.83 -11.23
N GLN A 16 -33.53 1.26 -11.69
CA GLN A 16 -32.83 0.75 -12.88
C GLN A 16 -31.84 -0.38 -12.56
N SER A 17 -31.30 -0.40 -11.35
CA SER A 17 -30.32 -1.40 -10.90
C SER A 17 -30.36 -1.59 -9.40
N LEU A 18 -29.92 -2.74 -8.92
CA LEU A 18 -29.69 -3.01 -7.51
C LEU A 18 -28.22 -2.84 -7.19
N PRO A 19 -27.86 -2.32 -6.00
CA PRO A 19 -26.48 -2.35 -5.54
C PRO A 19 -26.00 -3.79 -5.36
N ASP A 20 -24.71 -4.03 -5.57
CA ASP A 20 -24.12 -5.33 -5.31
C ASP A 20 -24.06 -5.59 -3.79
N GLY A 21 -24.30 -6.85 -3.40
CA GLY A 21 -24.20 -7.30 -2.01
C GLY A 21 -22.87 -7.99 -1.71
N VAL A 22 -22.59 -8.16 -0.43
CA VAL A 22 -21.42 -8.90 0.05
C VAL A 22 -21.88 -9.97 1.03
N VAL A 23 -21.41 -11.20 0.85
CA VAL A 23 -21.72 -12.31 1.74
C VAL A 23 -21.37 -11.97 3.18
N GLY A 24 -22.35 -12.17 4.09
CA GLY A 24 -22.17 -11.91 5.52
C GLY A 24 -22.27 -10.43 5.93
N LYS A 25 -22.41 -9.48 4.98
CA LYS A 25 -22.68 -8.06 5.30
C LYS A 25 -24.14 -7.72 5.13
N ALA A 26 -24.65 -6.78 5.93
CA ALA A 26 -26.02 -6.32 5.82
C ALA A 26 -26.26 -5.71 4.44
N TYR A 27 -27.36 -6.11 3.80
CA TYR A 27 -27.81 -5.62 2.50
C TYR A 27 -29.10 -4.83 2.66
N ARG A 28 -29.20 -3.72 1.94
CA ARG A 28 -30.42 -2.93 1.87
C ARG A 28 -30.53 -2.24 0.51
N ALA A 29 -31.67 -2.45 -0.16
CA ALA A 29 -32.03 -1.77 -1.38
C ALA A 29 -33.52 -1.46 -1.35
N ARG A 30 -33.97 -0.43 -2.06
CA ARG A 30 -35.38 -0.05 -2.14
C ARG A 30 -35.81 0.05 -3.59
N LEU A 31 -36.91 -0.61 -3.90
CA LEU A 31 -37.57 -0.49 -5.17
C LEU A 31 -38.47 0.77 -5.17
N GLU A 32 -38.42 1.52 -6.24
CA GLU A 32 -39.18 2.78 -6.38
C GLU A 32 -40.01 2.78 -7.65
N ALA A 33 -41.21 3.32 -7.55
CA ALA A 33 -42.16 3.52 -8.66
C ALA A 33 -42.84 4.88 -8.56
N LYS A 34 -43.30 5.36 -9.70
CA LYS A 34 -44.15 6.56 -9.82
C LYS A 34 -45.37 6.28 -10.66
N GLY A 35 -46.34 7.18 -10.61
CA GLY A 35 -47.64 7.02 -11.32
C GLY A 35 -48.59 6.08 -10.60
N GLY A 36 -49.70 5.70 -11.25
CA GLY A 36 -50.72 4.87 -10.64
C GLY A 36 -51.32 5.46 -9.35
N THR A 37 -52.07 4.65 -8.64
CA THR A 37 -52.71 5.00 -7.35
C THR A 37 -52.01 4.33 -6.19
N ARG A 38 -51.55 5.10 -5.20
CA ARG A 38 -50.94 4.54 -3.97
C ARG A 38 -52.02 4.01 -3.03
N PRO A 39 -51.69 3.00 -2.16
CA PRO A 39 -50.39 2.39 -1.95
C PRO A 39 -50.05 1.36 -3.02
N TYR A 40 -48.69 1.09 -3.16
CA TYR A 40 -48.16 0.03 -4.04
C TYR A 40 -47.97 -1.28 -3.29
N THR A 41 -48.14 -2.40 -4.00
CA THR A 41 -47.76 -3.73 -3.52
C THR A 41 -46.68 -4.29 -4.40
N TRP A 42 -45.59 -4.72 -3.77
CA TRP A 42 -44.42 -5.22 -4.44
C TRP A 42 -44.30 -6.75 -4.30
N LYS A 43 -43.95 -7.43 -5.37
CA LYS A 43 -43.71 -8.87 -5.32
C LYS A 43 -42.58 -9.29 -6.24
N LEU A 44 -41.95 -10.41 -5.93
CA LEU A 44 -41.06 -11.15 -6.83
C LEU A 44 -41.95 -12.01 -7.72
N ALA A 45 -42.03 -11.67 -9.02
CA ALA A 45 -42.90 -12.38 -9.97
C ALA A 45 -42.18 -13.63 -10.50
N GLU A 46 -40.87 -13.56 -10.74
CA GLU A 46 -40.07 -14.69 -11.19
C GLU A 46 -38.66 -14.69 -10.47
N GLY A 47 -38.16 -15.88 -10.15
CA GLY A 47 -36.93 -16.12 -9.43
C GLY A 47 -37.14 -16.30 -7.93
N GLN A 48 -36.03 -16.43 -7.21
CA GLN A 48 -35.99 -16.54 -5.74
C GLN A 48 -34.82 -15.74 -5.20
N LEU A 49 -35.06 -14.83 -4.27
CA LEU A 49 -34.00 -14.08 -3.62
C LEU A 49 -32.99 -15.01 -2.92
N PRO A 50 -31.71 -14.60 -2.87
CA PRO A 50 -30.70 -15.41 -2.18
C PRO A 50 -31.06 -15.65 -0.72
N PRO A 51 -30.68 -16.80 -0.16
CA PRO A 51 -30.90 -17.09 1.26
C PRO A 51 -30.37 -15.97 2.14
N GLY A 52 -31.21 -15.49 3.06
CA GLY A 52 -30.90 -14.38 3.96
C GLY A 52 -31.40 -13.01 3.51
N LEU A 53 -31.98 -12.89 2.30
CA LEU A 53 -32.66 -11.69 1.84
C LEU A 53 -34.15 -11.86 1.75
N SER A 54 -34.89 -10.78 1.98
CA SER A 54 -36.36 -10.74 1.86
C SER A 54 -36.81 -9.42 1.23
N LEU A 55 -37.92 -9.48 0.48
CA LEU A 55 -38.62 -8.30 -0.05
C LEU A 55 -39.81 -7.98 0.86
N ASN A 56 -39.88 -6.76 1.34
CA ASN A 56 -41.06 -6.24 2.02
C ASN A 56 -42.12 -5.81 0.98
N PRO A 57 -43.28 -6.46 0.94
CA PRO A 57 -44.29 -6.19 -0.09
C PRO A 57 -44.94 -4.81 0.01
N SER A 58 -44.95 -4.17 1.18
CA SER A 58 -45.57 -2.86 1.38
C SER A 58 -44.65 -1.69 1.10
N THR A 59 -43.32 -1.88 1.34
CA THR A 59 -42.33 -0.80 1.22
C THR A 59 -41.41 -0.92 0.00
N GLY A 60 -41.37 -2.07 -0.66
CA GLY A 60 -40.47 -2.37 -1.75
C GLY A 60 -39.01 -2.51 -1.30
N GLU A 61 -38.75 -2.65 0.00
CA GLU A 61 -37.42 -2.79 0.55
C GLU A 61 -36.94 -4.24 0.47
N ILE A 62 -35.75 -4.44 -0.12
CA ILE A 62 -35.03 -5.71 -0.10
C ILE A 62 -33.97 -5.59 0.98
N ASN A 63 -34.03 -6.42 2.04
CA ASN A 63 -33.09 -6.36 3.14
C ASN A 63 -32.72 -7.73 3.67
N GLY A 64 -31.66 -7.78 4.49
CA GLY A 64 -31.17 -8.98 5.16
C GLY A 64 -29.67 -9.12 5.08
N THR A 65 -29.17 -10.34 5.28
CA THR A 65 -27.73 -10.68 5.19
C THR A 65 -27.59 -11.89 4.27
N PRO A 66 -27.06 -11.72 3.05
CA PRO A 66 -26.92 -12.83 2.11
C PRO A 66 -25.86 -13.80 2.60
N ARG A 67 -26.15 -15.12 2.47
CA ARG A 67 -25.32 -16.18 3.04
C ARG A 67 -24.40 -16.87 2.03
N SER A 68 -24.57 -16.60 0.73
CA SER A 68 -23.78 -17.22 -0.33
C SER A 68 -23.59 -16.27 -1.50
N ARG A 69 -22.51 -16.50 -2.29
CA ARG A 69 -22.31 -15.83 -3.57
C ARG A 69 -23.49 -16.13 -4.50
N PHE A 70 -23.90 -15.11 -5.24
CA PHE A 70 -25.09 -15.17 -6.05
C PHE A 70 -25.02 -14.15 -7.20
N SER A 71 -25.55 -14.49 -8.37
CA SER A 71 -25.73 -13.55 -9.46
C SER A 71 -26.84 -14.06 -10.37
N GLN A 72 -28.03 -13.42 -10.28
CA GLN A 72 -29.18 -13.75 -11.11
C GLN A 72 -30.04 -12.54 -11.38
N SER A 73 -30.78 -12.61 -12.49
CA SER A 73 -31.85 -11.69 -12.80
C SER A 73 -33.18 -12.21 -12.26
N PHE A 74 -33.95 -11.31 -11.73
CA PHE A 74 -35.28 -11.51 -11.19
C PHE A 74 -36.28 -10.70 -12.00
N ARG A 75 -37.54 -11.11 -12.00
CA ARG A 75 -38.63 -10.30 -12.46
C ARG A 75 -39.47 -9.83 -11.29
N PHE A 76 -39.40 -8.54 -11.03
CA PHE A 76 -40.22 -7.90 -10.00
C PHE A 76 -41.54 -7.39 -10.60
N ALA A 77 -42.53 -7.24 -9.75
CA ALA A 77 -43.79 -6.59 -10.10
C ALA A 77 -44.16 -5.58 -9.04
N VAL A 78 -44.73 -4.47 -9.49
CA VAL A 78 -45.43 -3.49 -8.65
C VAL A 78 -46.87 -3.40 -9.12
N THR A 79 -47.81 -3.44 -8.17
CA THR A 79 -49.25 -3.29 -8.40
C THR A 79 -49.71 -2.07 -7.61
N ASP A 80 -50.49 -1.21 -8.26
CA ASP A 80 -51.13 -0.06 -7.62
C ASP A 80 -52.47 -0.44 -6.96
N SER A 81 -53.11 0.51 -6.30
CA SER A 81 -54.39 0.33 -5.63
C SER A 81 -55.61 0.90 -6.43
N ALA A 82 -55.43 1.12 -7.73
CA ALA A 82 -56.54 1.55 -8.60
C ALA A 82 -57.61 0.44 -8.77
N SER A 83 -58.74 0.81 -9.31
CA SER A 83 -59.81 -0.14 -9.67
C SER A 83 -60.21 0.05 -11.15
N PRO A 84 -59.82 -0.90 -12.04
CA PRO A 84 -59.00 -2.11 -11.80
C PRO A 84 -57.53 -1.75 -11.48
N PRO A 85 -56.83 -2.61 -10.74
CA PRO A 85 -55.43 -2.38 -10.39
C PRO A 85 -54.50 -2.55 -11.61
N GLU A 86 -53.52 -1.65 -11.74
CA GLU A 86 -52.47 -1.73 -12.75
C GLU A 86 -51.22 -2.48 -12.19
N THR A 87 -50.59 -3.36 -12.98
CA THR A 87 -49.40 -4.07 -12.62
C THR A 87 -48.32 -3.90 -13.67
N THR A 88 -47.12 -3.47 -13.24
CA THR A 88 -45.94 -3.33 -14.09
C THR A 88 -44.87 -4.31 -13.67
N TYR A 89 -44.22 -4.96 -14.66
CA TYR A 89 -43.13 -5.94 -14.47
C TYR A 89 -41.82 -5.40 -15.03
N TRP A 90 -40.72 -5.66 -14.35
CA TRP A 90 -39.39 -5.31 -14.87
C TRP A 90 -38.33 -6.24 -14.33
N PRO A 91 -37.21 -6.45 -15.11
CA PRO A 91 -36.08 -7.27 -14.67
C PRO A 91 -35.10 -6.40 -13.87
N LEU A 92 -34.53 -6.98 -12.80
CA LEU A 92 -33.37 -6.46 -12.09
C LEU A 92 -32.40 -7.61 -11.78
N THR A 93 -31.12 -7.34 -11.90
CA THR A 93 -30.07 -8.29 -11.52
C THR A 93 -29.55 -7.95 -10.12
N LEU A 94 -29.45 -8.95 -9.25
CA LEU A 94 -28.74 -8.86 -7.98
C LEU A 94 -27.49 -9.71 -8.04
N THR A 95 -26.36 -9.10 -7.74
CA THR A 95 -25.08 -9.76 -7.57
C THR A 95 -24.64 -9.68 -6.11
N VAL A 96 -24.23 -10.81 -5.55
CA VAL A 96 -23.65 -10.91 -4.19
C VAL A 96 -22.29 -11.56 -4.33
N GLU A 97 -21.25 -10.85 -3.93
CA GLU A 97 -19.86 -11.33 -4.02
C GLU A 97 -19.31 -11.77 -2.66
N GLN A 98 -18.25 -12.58 -2.69
CA GLN A 98 -17.49 -12.90 -1.49
C GLN A 98 -16.76 -11.65 -0.98
N PRO A 99 -16.56 -11.50 0.34
CA PRO A 99 -15.73 -10.42 0.85
C PRO A 99 -14.29 -10.55 0.35
N ILE A 100 -13.63 -9.41 0.11
CA ILE A 100 -12.20 -9.39 -0.20
C ILE A 100 -11.44 -9.90 1.02
N THR A 101 -10.57 -10.88 0.81
CA THR A 101 -9.68 -11.42 1.86
C THR A 101 -8.26 -11.53 1.33
N LEU A 102 -7.29 -11.14 2.18
CA LEU A 102 -5.87 -11.22 1.86
C LEU A 102 -5.38 -12.67 1.97
N ILE A 103 -4.61 -13.13 0.96
CA ILE A 103 -3.94 -14.44 0.96
C ILE A 103 -2.49 -14.27 1.43
N THR A 104 -1.80 -13.24 0.93
CA THR A 104 -0.39 -12.94 1.29
C THR A 104 -0.30 -12.50 2.74
N ARG A 105 0.32 -13.31 3.59
CA ARG A 105 0.46 -13.03 5.02
C ARG A 105 1.73 -12.28 5.38
N ALA A 106 2.79 -12.43 4.58
CA ALA A 106 4.08 -11.81 4.79
C ALA A 106 4.77 -11.56 3.45
N LEU A 107 5.61 -10.56 3.41
CA LEU A 107 6.48 -10.26 2.28
C LEU A 107 7.85 -10.92 2.50
N PRO A 108 8.48 -11.47 1.45
CA PRO A 108 9.82 -12.02 1.55
C PRO A 108 10.83 -10.97 2.00
N GLN A 109 11.74 -11.35 2.87
CA GLN A 109 12.90 -10.54 3.19
C GLN A 109 13.90 -10.59 2.03
N ALA A 110 14.60 -9.48 1.76
CA ALA A 110 15.59 -9.41 0.70
C ALA A 110 16.73 -8.46 1.06
N MET A 111 17.79 -8.45 0.23
CA MET A 111 18.89 -7.50 0.35
C MET A 111 18.66 -6.28 -0.53
N THR A 112 19.15 -5.13 -0.07
CA THR A 112 19.20 -3.90 -0.88
C THR A 112 20.06 -4.10 -2.13
N GLY A 113 19.71 -3.40 -3.20
CA GLY A 113 20.38 -3.50 -4.51
C GLY A 113 19.96 -4.71 -5.35
N ASN A 114 19.40 -5.76 -4.76
CA ASN A 114 18.93 -6.93 -5.49
C ASN A 114 17.53 -6.69 -6.08
N ARG A 115 17.25 -7.38 -7.19
CA ARG A 115 15.91 -7.37 -7.76
C ARG A 115 14.92 -8.04 -6.80
N TYR A 116 13.86 -7.33 -6.48
CA TYR A 116 12.78 -7.79 -5.62
C TYR A 116 11.48 -7.95 -6.40
N GLN A 117 10.78 -9.03 -6.13
CA GLN A 117 9.43 -9.27 -6.64
C GLN A 117 8.62 -10.01 -5.56
N ALA A 118 7.46 -9.47 -5.22
CA ALA A 118 6.52 -10.10 -4.30
C ALA A 118 5.09 -9.83 -4.77
N GLN A 119 4.30 -10.88 -4.92
CA GLN A 119 2.92 -10.80 -5.34
C GLN A 119 2.00 -10.67 -4.12
N VAL A 120 1.30 -9.54 -3.99
CA VAL A 120 0.22 -9.38 -3.02
C VAL A 120 -1.04 -10.02 -3.60
N GLN A 121 -1.43 -11.15 -3.02
CA GLN A 121 -2.57 -11.95 -3.47
C GLN A 121 -3.77 -11.76 -2.57
N ALA A 122 -4.95 -11.63 -3.19
CA ALA A 122 -6.24 -11.58 -2.51
C ALA A 122 -7.24 -12.51 -3.21
N ARG A 123 -8.31 -12.84 -2.52
CA ARG A 123 -9.47 -13.58 -3.04
C ARG A 123 -10.76 -12.87 -2.66
N GLY A 124 -11.86 -13.26 -3.30
CA GLY A 124 -13.14 -12.61 -3.15
C GLY A 124 -13.23 -11.31 -3.95
N GLY A 125 -14.26 -10.53 -3.72
CA GLY A 125 -14.58 -9.37 -4.52
C GLY A 125 -14.99 -9.70 -5.95
N ARG A 126 -15.42 -8.67 -6.68
CA ARG A 126 -15.70 -8.74 -8.12
C ARG A 126 -14.48 -8.29 -8.91
N TRP A 127 -13.94 -9.15 -9.74
CA TRP A 127 -12.79 -8.83 -10.60
C TRP A 127 -13.17 -7.87 -11.74
N PRO A 128 -12.22 -6.99 -12.19
CA PRO A 128 -10.83 -6.86 -11.74
C PRO A 128 -10.71 -6.19 -10.37
N LEU A 129 -9.64 -6.54 -9.63
CA LEU A 129 -9.24 -5.86 -8.41
C LEU A 129 -8.23 -4.75 -8.74
N ARG A 130 -8.12 -3.76 -7.84
CA ARG A 130 -7.10 -2.71 -7.86
C ARG A 130 -6.41 -2.60 -6.52
N TRP A 131 -5.11 -2.32 -6.54
CA TRP A 131 -4.25 -2.18 -5.38
C TRP A 131 -3.68 -0.76 -5.31
N GLU A 132 -3.73 -0.14 -4.15
CA GLU A 132 -3.16 1.20 -3.93
C GLU A 132 -2.48 1.30 -2.55
N ILE A 133 -1.41 2.08 -2.44
CA ILE A 133 -0.80 2.41 -1.16
C ILE A 133 -1.62 3.54 -0.54
N VAL A 134 -2.09 3.34 0.71
CA VAL A 134 -2.96 4.30 1.42
C VAL A 134 -2.39 4.74 2.76
N GLY A 135 -1.29 4.15 3.20
CA GLY A 135 -0.60 4.52 4.43
C GLY A 135 0.86 4.10 4.39
N GLY A 136 1.71 4.83 5.12
CA GLY A 136 3.15 4.59 5.12
C GLY A 136 3.82 4.89 3.78
N THR A 137 5.03 4.36 3.62
CA THR A 137 5.82 4.51 2.39
C THR A 137 6.45 3.19 1.99
N LEU A 138 6.46 2.91 0.69
CA LEU A 138 7.26 1.82 0.17
C LEU A 138 8.75 2.10 0.34
N PRO A 139 9.58 1.06 0.49
CA PRO A 139 11.02 1.21 0.41
C PRO A 139 11.43 1.93 -0.88
N PRO A 140 12.36 2.90 -0.82
CA PRO A 140 12.88 3.55 -2.01
C PRO A 140 13.39 2.52 -3.03
N GLY A 141 13.02 2.71 -4.31
CA GLY A 141 13.32 1.76 -5.39
C GLY A 141 12.29 0.65 -5.62
N LEU A 142 11.24 0.56 -4.78
CA LEU A 142 10.11 -0.35 -5.01
C LEU A 142 8.86 0.39 -5.49
N ARG A 143 8.02 -0.32 -6.22
CA ARG A 143 6.71 0.14 -6.68
C ARG A 143 5.68 -0.98 -6.63
N LEU A 144 4.44 -0.59 -6.41
CA LEU A 144 3.28 -1.48 -6.49
C LEU A 144 2.62 -1.30 -7.86
N ASP A 145 2.39 -2.39 -8.58
CA ASP A 145 1.55 -2.38 -9.77
C ASP A 145 0.07 -2.37 -9.34
N PRO A 146 -0.70 -1.34 -9.72
CA PRO A 146 -2.07 -1.18 -9.25
C PRO A 146 -3.07 -2.18 -9.85
N ASN A 147 -2.71 -2.88 -10.92
CA ASN A 147 -3.60 -3.83 -11.58
C ASN A 147 -3.32 -5.28 -11.21
N SER A 148 -2.09 -5.60 -10.89
CA SER A 148 -1.68 -6.96 -10.56
C SER A 148 -1.41 -7.17 -9.08
N GLY A 149 -1.14 -6.10 -8.29
CA GLY A 149 -0.70 -6.21 -6.91
C GLY A 149 0.77 -6.68 -6.77
N LEU A 150 1.56 -6.59 -7.84
CA LEU A 150 2.97 -6.95 -7.83
C LEU A 150 3.81 -5.82 -7.23
N LEU A 151 4.49 -6.09 -6.12
CA LEU A 151 5.58 -5.27 -5.59
C LEU A 151 6.86 -5.64 -6.32
N SER A 152 7.52 -4.67 -6.97
CA SER A 152 8.73 -4.93 -7.75
C SER A 152 9.69 -3.75 -7.75
N GLY A 153 10.97 -4.03 -8.01
CA GLY A 153 12.04 -3.03 -8.10
C GLY A 153 13.34 -3.53 -7.48
N SER A 154 14.21 -2.58 -7.10
CA SER A 154 15.44 -2.86 -6.37
C SER A 154 15.50 -1.89 -5.19
N PRO A 155 15.24 -2.34 -3.96
CA PRO A 155 15.27 -1.48 -2.78
C PRO A 155 16.66 -0.90 -2.56
N THR A 156 16.76 0.40 -2.33
CA THR A 156 18.05 1.10 -2.16
C THR A 156 18.42 1.31 -0.70
N GLU A 157 17.47 1.16 0.21
CA GLU A 157 17.66 1.36 1.64
C GLU A 157 17.28 0.11 2.43
N GLY A 158 18.10 -0.24 3.42
CA GLY A 158 17.82 -1.29 4.38
C GLY A 158 16.99 -0.78 5.56
N GLY A 159 16.29 -1.70 6.20
CA GLY A 159 15.45 -1.39 7.34
C GLY A 159 14.11 -2.08 7.30
N GLU A 160 13.22 -1.63 8.18
CA GLU A 160 11.83 -2.06 8.26
C GLU A 160 10.91 -0.95 7.75
N PHE A 161 10.08 -1.28 6.77
CA PHE A 161 9.14 -0.35 6.14
C PHE A 161 7.72 -0.82 6.37
N ASN A 162 6.94 0.05 7.02
CA ASN A 162 5.53 -0.20 7.32
C ASN A 162 4.67 0.58 6.34
N PHE A 163 3.72 -0.10 5.69
CA PHE A 163 2.79 0.52 4.74
C PHE A 163 1.48 -0.26 4.67
N ALA A 164 0.44 0.42 4.19
CA ALA A 164 -0.89 -0.16 4.04
C ALA A 164 -1.29 -0.22 2.57
N ILE A 165 -1.78 -1.37 2.13
CA ILE A 165 -2.35 -1.59 0.80
C ILE A 165 -3.85 -1.68 0.92
N ARG A 166 -4.57 -0.85 0.17
CA ARG A 166 -6.00 -0.98 -0.05
C ARG A 166 -6.26 -1.79 -1.32
N ILE A 167 -7.18 -2.73 -1.21
CA ILE A 167 -7.69 -3.51 -2.35
C ILE A 167 -9.11 -3.08 -2.61
N ILE A 168 -9.42 -2.76 -3.86
CA ILE A 168 -10.71 -2.28 -4.33
C ILE A 168 -11.19 -3.23 -5.42
N ASP A 169 -12.44 -3.67 -5.34
CA ASP A 169 -13.06 -4.48 -6.38
C ASP A 169 -13.89 -3.64 -7.37
N SER A 170 -14.49 -4.29 -8.38
CA SER A 170 -15.32 -3.65 -9.39
C SER A 170 -16.84 -3.78 -9.14
N SER A 171 -17.25 -4.06 -7.91
CA SER A 171 -18.66 -4.06 -7.53
C SER A 171 -19.24 -2.65 -7.44
N ASN A 172 -20.55 -2.53 -7.39
CA ASN A 172 -21.26 -1.26 -7.26
C ASN A 172 -22.24 -1.28 -6.06
N PRO A 173 -21.92 -0.62 -4.92
CA PRO A 173 -20.69 0.12 -4.63
C PRO A 173 -19.47 -0.81 -4.48
N PRO A 174 -18.24 -0.31 -4.75
CA PRO A 174 -17.06 -1.16 -4.66
C PRO A 174 -16.72 -1.52 -3.21
N GLN A 175 -16.31 -2.79 -3.00
CA GLN A 175 -15.69 -3.19 -1.76
C GLN A 175 -14.31 -2.56 -1.63
N ARG A 176 -13.93 -2.14 -0.42
CA ARG A 176 -12.61 -1.59 -0.09
C ARG A 176 -12.14 -2.20 1.20
N GLU A 177 -11.01 -2.92 1.14
CA GLU A 177 -10.39 -3.51 2.32
C GLU A 177 -8.93 -3.08 2.37
N THR A 178 -8.45 -2.73 3.58
CA THR A 178 -7.09 -2.23 3.79
C THR A 178 -6.33 -3.22 4.67
N PHE A 179 -5.07 -3.51 4.28
CA PHE A 179 -4.21 -4.46 4.95
C PHE A 179 -2.83 -3.85 5.20
N ASP A 180 -2.31 -4.05 6.40
CA ASP A 180 -1.00 -3.57 6.80
C ASP A 180 0.08 -4.58 6.42
N PHE A 181 1.22 -4.06 5.95
CA PHE A 181 2.38 -4.83 5.57
C PHE A 181 3.65 -4.28 6.21
N VAL A 182 4.55 -5.20 6.49
CA VAL A 182 5.91 -4.90 6.91
C VAL A 182 6.86 -5.54 5.90
N ALA A 183 7.69 -4.72 5.24
CA ALA A 183 8.77 -5.19 4.39
C ALA A 183 10.12 -4.98 5.08
N ARG A 184 10.99 -6.00 5.08
CA ARG A 184 12.31 -5.97 5.71
C ARG A 184 13.40 -6.17 4.67
N PHE A 185 14.32 -5.21 4.62
CA PHE A 185 15.46 -5.26 3.73
C PHE A 185 16.77 -5.14 4.50
N ILE A 186 17.72 -6.00 4.17
CA ILE A 186 19.05 -6.03 4.80
C ILE A 186 20.00 -5.27 3.87
N SER A 187 20.72 -4.28 4.41
CA SER A 187 21.88 -3.70 3.74
C SER A 187 23.05 -4.64 3.92
N PRO A 188 23.66 -5.16 2.84
CA PRO A 188 24.82 -6.03 2.95
C PRO A 188 25.94 -5.35 3.74
N LEU A 189 26.29 -4.12 3.36
CA LEU A 189 27.19 -3.25 4.09
C LEU A 189 26.42 -2.02 4.57
N ALA A 190 26.27 -1.84 5.85
CA ALA A 190 25.72 -0.63 6.45
C ALA A 190 26.84 0.19 7.08
N VAL A 191 26.92 1.48 6.74
CA VAL A 191 27.84 2.45 7.35
C VAL A 191 27.03 3.66 7.79
N ARG A 192 27.24 4.13 9.02
CA ARG A 192 26.56 5.32 9.54
C ARG A 192 27.49 6.08 10.50
N TRP A 193 27.26 7.39 10.64
CA TRP A 193 27.91 8.13 11.69
C TRP A 193 27.44 7.62 13.06
N LYS A 194 28.34 7.27 13.94
CA LYS A 194 28.05 7.02 15.36
C LYS A 194 28.17 8.32 16.12
N ASN A 195 29.30 9.02 15.96
CA ASN A 195 29.47 10.39 16.37
C ASN A 195 29.71 11.22 15.11
N LEU A 196 28.82 12.18 14.86
CA LEU A 196 28.95 13.10 13.71
C LEU A 196 30.33 13.73 13.70
N PRO A 197 30.93 13.95 12.51
CA PRO A 197 32.12 14.75 12.40
C PRO A 197 31.91 16.11 13.07
N HIS A 198 32.81 16.50 13.96
CA HIS A 198 32.77 17.76 14.70
C HIS A 198 34.16 18.35 14.82
N VAL A 199 34.20 19.66 15.05
CA VAL A 199 35.47 20.38 15.25
C VAL A 199 35.85 20.35 16.72
N GLU A 200 37.09 19.92 16.99
CA GLU A 200 37.68 19.94 18.31
C GLU A 200 39.22 20.23 18.18
N ARG A 201 39.75 21.12 19.02
CA ARG A 201 41.20 21.43 19.14
C ARG A 201 41.92 21.66 17.79
N GLY A 202 41.27 22.45 16.89
CA GLY A 202 41.83 22.75 15.59
C GLY A 202 41.88 21.59 14.60
N GLY A 203 41.01 20.61 14.78
CA GLY A 203 40.87 19.47 13.89
C GLY A 203 39.42 18.99 13.74
N ILE A 204 39.18 18.00 12.91
CA ILE A 204 37.91 17.33 12.75
C ILE A 204 38.03 15.89 13.24
N PHE A 205 37.14 15.52 14.14
CA PHE A 205 37.08 14.22 14.79
C PHE A 205 35.66 13.64 14.71
N GLY A 206 35.55 12.32 14.85
CA GLY A 206 34.28 11.62 14.89
C GLY A 206 34.44 10.11 14.88
N SER A 207 33.33 9.41 14.77
CA SER A 207 33.35 7.96 14.55
C SER A 207 32.21 7.52 13.65
N LEU A 208 32.41 6.42 12.99
CA LEU A 208 31.40 5.73 12.21
C LEU A 208 31.25 4.28 12.67
N GLU A 209 30.14 3.69 12.36
CA GLU A 209 29.88 2.27 12.57
C GLU A 209 29.74 1.58 11.21
N ALA A 210 30.36 0.41 11.09
CA ALA A 210 30.20 -0.48 9.96
C ALA A 210 29.55 -1.79 10.42
N ALA A 211 28.57 -2.28 9.67
CA ALA A 211 27.88 -3.54 9.93
C ALA A 211 27.85 -4.41 8.67
N ASN A 212 27.91 -5.72 8.88
CA ASN A 212 27.77 -6.74 7.83
C ASN A 212 26.49 -7.52 8.04
N GLY A 213 25.48 -7.28 7.19
CA GLY A 213 24.20 -7.97 7.23
C GLY A 213 24.14 -9.31 6.50
N THR A 214 25.27 -9.80 5.98
CA THR A 214 25.33 -11.04 5.21
C THR A 214 25.85 -12.23 6.01
N ALA A 215 25.81 -13.40 5.40
CA ALA A 215 26.37 -14.64 5.95
C ALA A 215 27.85 -14.86 5.59
N GLU A 216 28.50 -13.88 4.94
CA GLU A 216 29.88 -13.96 4.48
C GLU A 216 30.76 -12.89 5.14
N ASP A 217 32.04 -13.18 5.31
CA ASP A 217 33.01 -12.23 5.82
C ASP A 217 33.41 -11.23 4.72
N PHE A 218 33.64 -9.95 5.08
CA PHE A 218 34.05 -8.90 4.17
C PHE A 218 35.50 -8.43 4.44
N ASP A 219 36.29 -8.29 3.40
CA ASP A 219 37.45 -7.41 3.43
C ASP A 219 36.96 -5.96 3.30
N LEU A 220 36.82 -5.26 4.44
CA LEU A 220 36.33 -3.90 4.48
C LEU A 220 37.48 -2.89 4.45
N THR A 221 37.42 -1.94 3.53
CA THR A 221 38.23 -0.74 3.50
C THR A 221 37.31 0.49 3.70
N VAL A 222 37.64 1.33 4.68
CA VAL A 222 36.96 2.61 4.93
C VAL A 222 37.98 3.73 4.88
N ILE A 223 37.71 4.76 4.11
CA ILE A 223 38.48 5.97 3.98
C ILE A 223 37.63 7.15 4.40
N VAL A 224 38.12 7.96 5.34
CA VAL A 224 37.46 9.19 5.77
C VAL A 224 38.35 10.37 5.37
N VAL A 225 37.77 11.34 4.63
CA VAL A 225 38.48 12.51 4.15
C VAL A 225 37.72 13.80 4.46
N ALA A 226 38.42 14.86 4.75
CA ALA A 226 37.89 16.23 4.76
C ALA A 226 38.33 16.92 3.47
N VAL A 227 37.37 17.50 2.74
CA VAL A 227 37.64 18.26 1.51
C VAL A 227 37.33 19.71 1.79
N ASN A 228 38.33 20.62 1.57
CA ASN A 228 38.12 22.04 1.79
C ASN A 228 37.42 22.72 0.60
N GLU A 229 37.08 23.98 0.76
CA GLU A 229 36.44 24.84 -0.26
C GLU A 229 37.21 24.95 -1.58
N TYR A 230 38.53 24.68 -1.58
CA TYR A 230 39.39 24.65 -2.75
C TYR A 230 39.52 23.28 -3.40
N GLY A 231 38.79 22.27 -2.91
CA GLY A 231 38.83 20.90 -3.42
C GLY A 231 40.03 20.08 -2.91
N LYS A 232 40.84 20.59 -1.98
CA LYS A 232 41.95 19.82 -1.39
C LYS A 232 41.44 18.87 -0.35
N ALA A 233 41.82 17.57 -0.49
CA ALA A 233 41.46 16.51 0.42
C ALA A 233 42.53 16.26 1.49
N PHE A 234 42.09 15.99 2.72
CA PHE A 234 42.92 15.64 3.87
C PHE A 234 42.38 14.34 4.44
N ALA A 235 43.27 13.35 4.66
CA ALA A 235 42.88 12.09 5.26
C ALA A 235 42.61 12.27 6.76
N LEU A 236 41.42 11.87 7.20
CA LEU A 236 41.03 11.81 8.60
C LEU A 236 41.14 10.42 9.19
N GLY A 237 41.01 9.37 8.38
CA GLY A 237 41.10 8.00 8.79
C GLY A 237 41.16 7.03 7.61
N HIS A 238 41.91 5.92 7.81
CA HIS A 238 41.95 4.79 6.89
C HIS A 238 41.90 3.51 7.71
N HIS A 239 40.90 2.67 7.46
CA HIS A 239 40.73 1.39 8.14
C HIS A 239 40.60 0.28 7.09
N LYS A 240 41.39 -0.80 7.30
CA LYS A 240 41.28 -2.02 6.49
C LYS A 240 41.30 -3.23 7.41
N PHE A 241 40.25 -4.05 7.37
CA PHE A 241 40.13 -5.22 8.24
C PHE A 241 39.06 -6.18 7.74
N LEU A 242 39.06 -7.40 8.27
CA LEU A 242 37.98 -8.37 8.04
C LEU A 242 36.78 -7.99 8.93
N LEU A 243 35.64 -7.69 8.30
CA LEU A 243 34.34 -7.50 8.97
C LEU A 243 33.55 -8.81 8.92
N GLY A 244 33.53 -9.54 10.03
CA GLY A 244 32.91 -10.85 10.13
C GLY A 244 31.43 -10.84 9.75
N ARG A 245 30.95 -11.95 9.23
CA ARG A 245 29.52 -12.18 8.90
C ARG A 245 28.61 -11.90 10.10
N GLY A 246 27.47 -11.32 9.83
CA GLY A 246 26.49 -11.01 10.86
C GLY A 246 26.96 -9.99 11.91
N THR A 247 28.09 -9.28 11.66
CA THR A 247 28.57 -8.23 12.57
C THR A 247 27.54 -7.11 12.66
N ALA A 248 26.93 -6.95 13.83
CA ALA A 248 25.87 -5.96 14.04
C ALA A 248 26.42 -4.53 13.96
N SER A 249 27.61 -4.28 14.51
CA SER A 249 28.25 -2.97 14.49
C SER A 249 29.70 -3.06 14.93
N ARG A 250 30.59 -2.34 14.23
CA ARG A 250 31.97 -2.09 14.64
C ARG A 250 32.28 -0.61 14.49
N GLU A 251 32.71 0.00 15.59
CA GLU A 251 33.07 1.42 15.62
C GLU A 251 34.47 1.67 15.07
N LEU A 252 34.59 2.71 14.24
CA LEU A 252 35.84 3.18 13.64
C LEU A 252 36.02 4.65 13.96
N LEU A 253 37.05 4.98 14.70
CA LEU A 253 37.40 6.33 15.06
C LEU A 253 38.17 6.99 13.92
N PHE A 254 37.98 8.28 13.73
CA PHE A 254 38.78 9.09 12.81
C PHE A 254 38.99 10.47 13.40
N GLY A 255 40.07 11.12 12.96
CA GLY A 255 40.30 12.52 13.31
C GLY A 255 41.73 12.96 12.97
N PHE A 256 41.82 14.23 12.62
CA PHE A 256 43.10 14.87 12.29
C PHE A 256 42.99 16.40 12.46
N SER A 257 44.12 17.02 12.87
CA SER A 257 44.26 18.48 12.89
C SER A 257 44.35 19.01 11.48
N LEU A 258 43.58 20.09 11.18
CA LEU A 258 43.42 20.64 9.85
C LEU A 258 43.74 22.13 9.85
N PRO A 259 44.24 22.69 8.73
CA PRO A 259 44.32 24.12 8.56
C PRO A 259 42.94 24.80 8.73
N ARG A 260 42.98 26.10 9.09
CA ARG A 260 41.74 26.90 9.11
C ARG A 260 41.04 26.82 7.77
N GLY A 261 39.72 26.69 7.79
CA GLY A 261 38.89 26.62 6.58
C GLY A 261 37.56 25.96 6.77
N ALA A 262 36.77 25.94 5.72
CA ALA A 262 35.52 25.22 5.64
C ALA A 262 35.74 23.85 4.98
N TYR A 263 35.12 22.81 5.55
CA TYR A 263 35.34 21.44 5.12
C TYR A 263 34.02 20.67 4.98
N THR A 264 33.99 19.77 3.98
CA THR A 264 32.99 18.71 3.89
C THR A 264 33.69 17.38 4.19
N VAL A 265 33.12 16.60 5.10
CA VAL A 265 33.67 15.28 5.47
C VAL A 265 32.94 14.19 4.67
N HIS A 266 33.71 13.35 4.02
CA HIS A 266 33.25 12.16 3.29
C HIS A 266 33.81 10.92 3.93
N ALA A 267 32.99 9.88 4.04
CA ALA A 267 33.44 8.53 4.35
C ALA A 267 33.00 7.59 3.24
N ASP A 268 33.97 6.95 2.59
CA ASP A 268 33.76 5.95 1.55
C ASP A 268 34.16 4.58 2.12
N ALA A 269 33.24 3.61 2.03
CA ALA A 269 33.47 2.24 2.45
C ALA A 269 33.28 1.29 1.27
N ALA A 270 34.23 0.38 1.10
CA ALA A 270 34.16 -0.71 0.12
C ALA A 270 34.42 -2.03 0.82
N ALA A 271 33.49 -2.97 0.71
CA ALA A 271 33.62 -4.32 1.25
C ALA A 271 33.65 -5.32 0.10
N GLU A 272 34.67 -6.16 0.11
CA GLU A 272 34.87 -7.26 -0.85
C GLU A 272 34.47 -8.58 -0.19
N ALA A 273 33.53 -9.30 -0.82
CA ALA A 273 33.09 -10.64 -0.42
C ALA A 273 33.44 -11.67 -1.51
N PRO A 274 33.75 -12.94 -1.15
CA PRO A 274 33.87 -13.99 -2.15
C PRO A 274 32.58 -14.19 -2.97
N PRO A 275 32.63 -14.52 -4.26
CA PRO A 275 33.78 -14.69 -5.13
C PRO A 275 34.28 -13.42 -5.87
N ARG A 276 33.97 -12.23 -5.46
CA ARG A 276 34.34 -10.87 -5.97
C ARG A 276 33.15 -9.88 -5.99
N THR A 277 32.22 -10.03 -5.07
CA THR A 277 31.14 -9.05 -4.91
C THR A 277 31.67 -7.87 -4.11
N ILE A 278 31.49 -6.65 -4.63
CA ILE A 278 31.88 -5.42 -3.94
C ILE A 278 30.64 -4.65 -3.52
N TYR A 279 30.51 -4.45 -2.23
CA TYR A 279 29.51 -3.57 -1.64
C TYR A 279 30.12 -2.21 -1.34
N ARG A 280 29.36 -1.13 -1.56
CA ARG A 280 29.84 0.23 -1.32
C ARG A 280 28.83 1.00 -0.48
N ALA A 281 29.34 1.84 0.41
CA ALA A 281 28.55 2.81 1.17
C ALA A 281 29.30 4.12 1.24
N ARG A 282 28.57 5.24 1.23
CA ARG A 282 29.13 6.58 1.32
C ARG A 282 28.34 7.41 2.32
N LEU A 283 29.05 8.15 3.15
CA LEU A 283 28.49 9.16 4.03
C LEU A 283 29.08 10.52 3.69
N GLN A 284 28.32 11.58 3.95
CA GLN A 284 28.77 12.95 3.81
C GLN A 284 28.23 13.81 4.94
N GLN A 285 29.09 14.67 5.49
CA GLN A 285 28.73 15.71 6.46
C GLN A 285 29.20 17.07 5.91
N PRO A 286 28.29 17.97 5.54
CA PRO A 286 28.65 19.27 5.01
C PRO A 286 29.05 20.29 6.09
N ALA A 287 29.75 21.34 5.67
CA ALA A 287 29.93 22.62 6.34
C ALA A 287 30.46 22.57 7.79
N LEU A 288 31.67 22.01 7.98
CA LEU A 288 32.43 22.14 9.24
C LEU A 288 33.49 23.26 9.07
N HIS A 289 33.58 24.19 10.03
CA HIS A 289 34.53 25.27 10.02
C HIS A 289 35.60 25.08 11.08
N VAL A 290 36.84 24.87 10.67
CA VAL A 290 38.00 24.77 11.57
C VAL A 290 38.56 26.19 11.76
N GLU A 291 38.67 26.64 13.02
CA GLU A 291 39.29 27.91 13.43
C GLU A 291 40.67 27.63 14.02
N ASP A 292 41.51 28.68 14.11
CA ASP A 292 42.80 28.58 14.77
C ASP A 292 42.60 28.24 16.27
N SER A 293 43.29 27.22 16.74
CA SER A 293 43.32 26.91 18.17
C SER A 293 44.02 28.11 18.89
N ARG A 294 43.25 28.78 19.74
CA ARG A 294 43.78 29.80 20.66
C ARG A 294 44.64 29.17 21.74
#